data_00ee427e6ddf328bb7c1a047268b6ae8
#
_entry.id   00ee427e6ddf328bb7c1a047268b6ae8
#
_cell.length_a   1.000
_cell.length_b   1.000
_cell.length_c   1.000
_cell.angle_alpha   90.00
_cell.angle_beta   90.00
_cell.angle_gamma   90.00
#
_symmetry.space_group_name_H-M   'P 1'
#
loop_
_entity.id
_entity.type
_entity.pdbx_description
1 polymer ?
#
loop_
_entity_poly.entity_id
_entity_poly.type
_entity_poly.pdbx_seq_one_letter_code
_entity_poly.pdbx_strand_id
1 'polypeptide(L)'
;PRSTRDRSSAASDVYKRQLIGKAIRYKVSWISNLFLPSSIVGGFLALIVGPGILGPVLNQFVSPDSFFANGLIPDSILEVWSALPSMFITIIFASIFLGDSVPSIRKIWKIASPQILMGHAVSWGQYVIGMLLTVLVLTPFFGMNPLSGALIEIAFVGGHGTAAGLSNTFNDLGFPEGADLALGLATIGVLTGVIVGIFLINYMQRKGQAQYVDAEATDERREQIGESHGLDTEPDVIEAKAIEPLAFHFALIAVAIIGGYLILQVLIFLETLIRGEDAEMIFFSLVPSFPIAMIAGMLIQMVANKLGFANYIDRNIINKISGFALDVLLVSSLATLSLDVIGSNFIPIILLSLIAIAFNIFAVLYLAPRLIPDYWFERAMGDFGQATGMAATGILLMKVVDPQGQTPAMEGFSYKQILFEPFVGGGLVTSASMPLILALGPVTFLIISIVMFVIFLIIGFTNFRRLKGS
;
A
#
# COMPACT_ATOMS: atom_id res chain seq x y z
N PRO A 1 17.90 26.98 -17.31
CA PRO A 1 17.51 27.68 -16.08
C PRO A 1 16.02 27.60 -15.76
N ARG A 2 15.11 27.40 -16.78
CA ARG A 2 13.66 27.21 -16.53
C ARG A 2 13.36 25.89 -15.79
N SER A 3 14.02 24.79 -16.15
CA SER A 3 13.76 23.46 -15.60
C SER A 3 13.99 23.29 -14.10
N THR A 4 14.95 24.01 -13.51
CA THR A 4 15.23 23.94 -12.04
C THR A 4 14.21 24.73 -11.22
N ARG A 5 13.68 25.82 -11.77
CA ARG A 5 12.65 26.62 -11.10
C ARG A 5 11.30 25.89 -11.06
N ASP A 6 10.99 25.18 -12.14
CA ASP A 6 9.73 24.40 -12.27
C ASP A 6 9.74 23.19 -11.31
N ARG A 7 10.87 22.51 -11.14
CA ARG A 7 10.99 21.39 -10.20
C ARG A 7 10.86 21.79 -8.73
N SER A 8 11.42 22.94 -8.34
CA SER A 8 11.29 23.44 -6.96
C SER A 8 9.87 23.95 -6.67
N SER A 9 9.18 24.51 -7.66
CA SER A 9 7.78 24.93 -7.52
C SER A 9 6.84 23.73 -7.40
N ALA A 10 7.07 22.65 -8.15
CA ALA A 10 6.24 21.45 -8.12
C ALA A 10 6.25 20.78 -6.72
N ALA A 11 7.42 20.65 -6.09
CA ALA A 11 7.50 20.12 -4.72
C ALA A 11 6.82 21.03 -3.69
N SER A 12 6.98 22.35 -3.82
CA SER A 12 6.32 23.33 -2.96
C SER A 12 4.79 23.28 -3.09
N ASP A 13 4.26 23.04 -4.28
CA ASP A 13 2.83 22.99 -4.53
C ASP A 13 2.18 21.70 -4.02
N VAL A 14 2.87 20.56 -4.04
CA VAL A 14 2.42 19.34 -3.35
C VAL A 14 2.21 19.63 -1.86
N TYR A 15 3.19 20.28 -1.23
CA TYR A 15 3.13 20.58 0.21
C TYR A 15 1.99 21.55 0.58
N LYS A 16 1.79 22.60 -0.22
CA LYS A 16 0.67 23.55 -0.02
C LYS A 16 -0.70 22.84 -0.07
N ARG A 17 -0.88 21.92 -1.04
CA ARG A 17 -2.13 21.18 -1.19
C ARG A 17 -2.36 20.18 -0.08
N GLN A 18 -1.33 19.56 0.43
CA GLN A 18 -1.39 18.73 1.63
C GLN A 18 -1.83 19.55 2.86
N LEU A 19 -1.27 20.75 3.05
CA LEU A 19 -1.70 21.65 4.14
C LEU A 19 -3.16 22.08 4.00
N ILE A 20 -3.62 22.37 2.78
CA ILE A 20 -5.03 22.67 2.51
C ILE A 20 -5.89 21.42 2.76
N GLY A 21 -5.47 20.25 2.35
CA GLY A 21 -6.12 18.97 2.64
C GLY A 21 -6.27 18.71 4.14
N LYS A 22 -5.23 19.02 4.93
CA LYS A 22 -5.27 18.96 6.40
C LYS A 22 -6.27 19.95 6.99
N ALA A 23 -6.30 21.17 6.49
CA ALA A 23 -7.25 22.20 6.94
C ALA A 23 -8.71 21.85 6.61
N ILE A 24 -8.97 21.28 5.42
CA ILE A 24 -10.31 20.82 5.02
C ILE A 24 -10.72 19.64 5.91
N ARG A 25 -9.86 18.66 6.11
CA ARG A 25 -10.14 17.52 6.99
C ARG A 25 -10.49 17.99 8.41
N TYR A 26 -9.80 18.98 8.95
CA TYR A 26 -10.07 19.52 10.27
C TYR A 26 -11.41 20.26 10.36
N LYS A 27 -11.81 20.99 9.29
CA LYS A 27 -13.04 21.80 9.28
C LYS A 27 -14.30 21.04 8.86
N VAL A 28 -14.16 19.91 8.16
CA VAL A 28 -15.28 19.17 7.56
C VAL A 28 -15.42 17.83 8.27
N SER A 29 -16.30 17.78 9.26
CA SER A 29 -16.48 16.63 10.16
C SER A 29 -16.75 15.29 9.46
N TRP A 30 -17.50 15.27 8.36
CA TRP A 30 -17.74 14.03 7.63
C TRP A 30 -16.48 13.48 6.94
N ILE A 31 -15.55 14.33 6.48
CA ILE A 31 -14.25 13.91 5.92
C ILE A 31 -13.34 13.41 7.05
N SER A 32 -13.36 14.09 8.21
CA SER A 32 -12.67 13.63 9.41
C SER A 32 -13.11 12.21 9.81
N ASN A 33 -14.42 11.96 9.79
CA ASN A 33 -15.00 10.67 10.14
C ASN A 33 -14.67 9.51 9.15
N LEU A 34 -14.17 9.83 7.96
CA LEU A 34 -13.68 8.81 7.00
C LEU A 34 -12.23 8.39 7.29
N PHE A 35 -11.55 9.02 8.25
CA PHE A 35 -10.16 8.73 8.63
C PHE A 35 -9.15 8.69 7.46
N LEU A 36 -9.47 9.38 6.35
CA LEU A 36 -8.58 9.47 5.20
C LEU A 36 -7.31 10.27 5.54
N PRO A 37 -6.12 9.82 5.10
CA PRO A 37 -4.91 10.62 5.16
C PRO A 37 -5.10 11.99 4.51
N SER A 38 -4.51 13.04 5.09
CA SER A 38 -4.58 14.39 4.54
C SER A 38 -4.03 14.50 3.12
N SER A 39 -3.07 13.66 2.78
CA SER A 39 -2.49 13.55 1.44
C SER A 39 -3.48 13.00 0.40
N ILE A 40 -4.35 12.07 0.76
CA ILE A 40 -5.44 11.61 -0.12
C ILE A 40 -6.43 12.75 -0.37
N VAL A 41 -6.85 13.46 0.68
CA VAL A 41 -7.75 14.62 0.55
C VAL A 41 -7.11 15.73 -0.29
N GLY A 42 -5.82 16.00 -0.06
CA GLY A 42 -5.04 16.96 -0.85
C GLY A 42 -4.87 16.57 -2.32
N GLY A 43 -4.70 15.29 -2.60
CA GLY A 43 -4.61 14.73 -3.95
C GLY A 43 -5.92 14.86 -4.73
N PHE A 44 -7.05 14.51 -4.11
CA PHE A 44 -8.37 14.74 -4.71
C PHE A 44 -8.69 16.21 -4.92
N LEU A 45 -8.31 17.08 -3.98
CA LEU A 45 -8.44 18.51 -4.19
C LEU A 45 -7.63 18.96 -5.40
N ALA A 46 -6.40 18.48 -5.54
CA ALA A 46 -5.55 18.78 -6.68
C ALA A 46 -6.17 18.28 -8.01
N LEU A 47 -6.75 17.08 -8.02
CA LEU A 47 -7.48 16.54 -9.16
C LEU A 47 -8.68 17.42 -9.54
N ILE A 48 -9.48 17.88 -8.56
CA ILE A 48 -10.66 18.72 -8.78
C ILE A 48 -10.28 20.08 -9.36
N VAL A 49 -9.29 20.77 -8.77
CA VAL A 49 -8.86 22.09 -9.24
C VAL A 49 -7.89 22.04 -10.42
N GLY A 50 -7.45 20.86 -10.81
CA GLY A 50 -6.52 20.54 -11.89
C GLY A 50 -7.22 19.89 -13.08
N PRO A 51 -6.61 18.83 -13.63
CA PRO A 51 -7.03 18.23 -14.90
C PRO A 51 -8.34 17.45 -14.82
N GLY A 52 -8.76 16.99 -13.62
CA GLY A 52 -9.92 16.12 -13.49
C GLY A 52 -11.26 16.80 -13.72
N ILE A 53 -11.46 18.00 -13.16
CA ILE A 53 -12.75 18.71 -13.23
C ILE A 53 -12.59 20.13 -13.78
N LEU A 54 -11.77 20.96 -13.12
CA LEU A 54 -11.68 22.38 -13.48
C LEU A 54 -11.05 22.58 -14.87
N GLY A 55 -10.05 21.77 -15.25
CA GLY A 55 -9.42 21.80 -16.56
C GLY A 55 -10.44 21.61 -17.70
N PRO A 56 -11.18 20.48 -17.75
CA PRO A 56 -12.23 20.25 -18.77
C PRO A 56 -13.30 21.34 -18.81
N VAL A 57 -13.68 21.93 -17.66
CA VAL A 57 -14.63 23.06 -17.60
C VAL A 57 -14.01 24.31 -18.23
N LEU A 58 -12.79 24.66 -17.87
CA LEU A 58 -12.11 25.85 -18.41
C LEU A 58 -11.79 25.72 -19.90
N ASN A 59 -11.48 24.52 -20.40
CA ASN A 59 -11.23 24.25 -21.82
C ASN A 59 -12.42 24.56 -22.74
N GLN A 60 -13.61 24.73 -22.17
CA GLN A 60 -14.77 25.24 -22.95
C GLN A 60 -14.69 26.75 -23.23
N PHE A 61 -13.87 27.48 -22.46
CA PHE A 61 -13.78 28.92 -22.49
C PHE A 61 -12.40 29.46 -22.86
N VAL A 62 -11.34 28.64 -22.79
CA VAL A 62 -9.96 29.01 -23.08
C VAL A 62 -9.37 28.09 -24.15
N SER A 63 -8.32 28.56 -24.87
CA SER A 63 -7.60 27.73 -25.82
C SER A 63 -6.91 26.56 -25.11
N PRO A 64 -6.78 25.35 -25.75
CA PRO A 64 -6.02 24.21 -25.23
C PRO A 64 -4.56 24.54 -24.91
N ASP A 65 -3.96 25.53 -25.57
CA ASP A 65 -2.58 25.99 -25.30
C ASP A 65 -2.50 27.00 -24.13
N SER A 66 -3.63 27.30 -23.49
CA SER A 66 -3.67 28.24 -22.36
C SER A 66 -3.03 27.66 -21.12
N PHE A 67 -2.40 28.51 -20.30
CA PHE A 67 -1.90 28.14 -18.97
C PHE A 67 -2.98 27.49 -18.07
N PHE A 68 -4.26 27.79 -18.31
CA PHE A 68 -5.39 27.28 -17.55
C PHE A 68 -6.06 26.05 -18.19
N ALA A 69 -5.51 25.47 -19.25
CA ALA A 69 -6.09 24.31 -19.94
C ALA A 69 -6.27 23.09 -19.00
N ASN A 70 -5.37 22.92 -18.05
CA ASN A 70 -5.48 21.89 -17.00
C ASN A 70 -5.93 22.45 -15.63
N GLY A 71 -6.78 23.46 -15.63
CA GLY A 71 -7.26 24.13 -14.41
C GLY A 71 -6.21 25.04 -13.81
N LEU A 72 -5.99 24.92 -12.50
CA LEU A 72 -4.99 25.71 -11.76
C LEU A 72 -3.62 25.04 -11.65
N ILE A 73 -3.41 23.92 -12.34
CA ILE A 73 -2.14 23.17 -12.31
C ILE A 73 -1.58 23.13 -13.73
N PRO A 74 -0.46 23.83 -13.99
CA PRO A 74 0.18 23.83 -15.30
C PRO A 74 0.68 22.43 -15.73
N ASP A 75 0.73 22.17 -17.03
CA ASP A 75 1.25 20.92 -17.62
C ASP A 75 2.64 20.57 -17.12
N SER A 76 3.54 21.56 -17.02
CA SER A 76 4.91 21.35 -16.52
C SER A 76 4.96 20.79 -15.09
N ILE A 77 3.96 21.11 -14.27
CA ILE A 77 3.84 20.55 -12.91
C ILE A 77 3.27 19.15 -12.97
N LEU A 78 2.23 18.91 -13.78
CA LEU A 78 1.63 17.58 -13.95
C LEU A 78 2.64 16.56 -14.51
N GLU A 79 3.46 16.96 -15.47
CA GLU A 79 4.55 16.13 -16.01
C GLU A 79 5.54 15.71 -14.92
N VAL A 80 5.96 16.65 -14.06
CA VAL A 80 6.80 16.30 -12.91
C VAL A 80 6.06 15.39 -11.94
N TRP A 81 4.79 15.68 -11.65
CA TRP A 81 4.01 14.88 -10.69
C TRP A 81 3.76 13.46 -11.16
N SER A 82 3.59 13.22 -12.46
CA SER A 82 3.42 11.86 -12.99
C SER A 82 4.65 10.96 -12.78
N ALA A 83 5.84 11.55 -12.68
CA ALA A 83 7.08 10.82 -12.45
C ALA A 83 7.42 10.58 -10.96
N LEU A 84 6.83 11.38 -10.04
CA LEU A 84 7.17 11.29 -8.62
C LEU A 84 6.78 9.95 -7.97
N PRO A 85 5.63 9.32 -8.26
CA PRO A 85 5.20 8.11 -7.57
C PRO A 85 6.20 6.96 -7.67
N SER A 86 6.74 6.68 -8.85
CA SER A 86 7.73 5.62 -9.07
C SER A 86 9.06 5.87 -8.33
N MET A 87 9.41 7.13 -8.13
CA MET A 87 10.61 7.55 -7.43
C MET A 87 10.44 7.46 -5.91
N PHE A 88 9.32 7.98 -5.38
CA PHE A 88 9.07 8.02 -3.95
C PHE A 88 8.69 6.67 -3.35
N ILE A 89 8.06 5.77 -4.11
CA ILE A 89 7.80 4.40 -3.67
C ILE A 89 9.11 3.68 -3.29
N THR A 90 10.18 3.92 -4.04
CA THR A 90 11.47 3.30 -3.78
C THR A 90 12.07 3.76 -2.45
N ILE A 91 11.90 5.05 -2.11
CA ILE A 91 12.31 5.60 -0.81
C ILE A 91 11.52 4.94 0.33
N ILE A 92 10.20 4.82 0.17
CA ILE A 92 9.30 4.21 1.16
C ILE A 92 9.74 2.76 1.42
N PHE A 93 9.86 1.95 0.37
CA PHE A 93 10.20 0.53 0.52
C PHE A 93 11.61 0.30 1.04
N ALA A 94 12.61 1.06 0.59
CA ALA A 94 13.97 0.99 1.10
C ALA A 94 14.06 1.28 2.62
N SER A 95 13.14 2.09 3.15
CA SER A 95 13.11 2.53 4.55
C SER A 95 12.35 1.59 5.48
N ILE A 96 11.53 0.64 4.98
CA ILE A 96 10.61 -0.16 5.80
C ILE A 96 11.30 -0.85 6.99
N PHE A 97 12.47 -1.42 6.80
CA PHE A 97 13.16 -2.19 7.84
C PHE A 97 14.31 -1.45 8.53
N LEU A 98 14.66 -0.25 8.07
CA LEU A 98 15.75 0.55 8.66
C LEU A 98 15.33 1.11 10.04
N GLY A 99 16.19 0.95 11.03
CA GLY A 99 15.96 1.40 12.40
C GLY A 99 15.05 0.49 13.22
N ASP A 100 14.53 -0.61 12.66
CA ASP A 100 13.73 -1.57 13.41
C ASP A 100 14.60 -2.64 14.08
N SER A 101 14.26 -2.96 15.31
CA SER A 101 14.78 -4.17 15.96
C SER A 101 14.03 -5.39 15.43
N VAL A 102 14.63 -6.10 14.49
CA VAL A 102 14.02 -7.34 13.95
C VAL A 102 14.17 -8.46 14.99
N PRO A 103 13.08 -8.88 15.64
CA PRO A 103 13.13 -10.00 16.58
C PRO A 103 13.50 -11.30 15.87
N SER A 104 13.88 -12.34 16.64
CA SER A 104 14.14 -13.65 16.03
C SER A 104 12.90 -14.19 15.32
N ILE A 105 13.07 -14.82 14.16
CA ILE A 105 11.98 -15.43 13.36
C ILE A 105 11.11 -16.36 14.23
N ARG A 106 11.73 -17.07 15.19
CA ARG A 106 11.02 -17.94 16.11
C ARG A 106 10.05 -17.17 17.02
N LYS A 107 10.43 -15.97 17.49
CA LYS A 107 9.57 -15.10 18.29
C LYS A 107 8.41 -14.55 17.45
N ILE A 108 8.72 -14.05 16.25
CA ILE A 108 7.72 -13.57 15.29
C ILE A 108 6.70 -14.64 14.99
N TRP A 109 7.16 -15.85 14.64
CA TRP A 109 6.27 -16.97 14.32
C TRP A 109 5.37 -17.37 15.48
N LYS A 110 5.90 -17.38 16.71
CA LYS A 110 5.12 -17.73 17.91
C LYS A 110 3.95 -16.78 18.15
N ILE A 111 4.13 -15.47 17.90
CA ILE A 111 3.14 -14.44 18.22
C ILE A 111 2.21 -14.19 17.03
N ALA A 112 2.77 -14.11 15.82
CA ALA A 112 2.09 -13.59 14.62
C ALA A 112 1.72 -14.66 13.59
N SER A 113 2.09 -15.94 13.78
CA SER A 113 1.80 -16.98 12.77
C SER A 113 0.33 -17.06 12.33
N PRO A 114 -0.70 -16.90 13.18
CA PRO A 114 -2.07 -16.90 12.71
C PRO A 114 -2.38 -15.74 11.75
N GLN A 115 -1.90 -14.53 12.07
CA GLN A 115 -2.11 -13.36 11.23
C GLN A 115 -1.25 -13.38 9.96
N ILE A 116 -0.02 -13.92 10.03
CA ILE A 116 0.83 -14.14 8.83
C ILE A 116 0.11 -15.06 7.85
N LEU A 117 -0.36 -16.21 8.33
CA LEU A 117 -1.03 -17.22 7.49
C LEU A 117 -2.36 -16.72 6.96
N MET A 118 -3.15 -16.00 7.77
CA MET A 118 -4.38 -15.35 7.35
C MET A 118 -4.12 -14.28 6.29
N GLY A 119 -3.14 -13.40 6.51
CA GLY A 119 -2.79 -12.33 5.58
C GLY A 119 -2.37 -12.88 4.22
N HIS A 120 -1.47 -13.87 4.18
CA HIS A 120 -1.08 -14.51 2.93
C HIS A 120 -2.24 -15.25 2.25
N ALA A 121 -3.10 -15.96 3.01
CA ALA A 121 -4.29 -16.57 2.45
C ALA A 121 -5.21 -15.53 1.81
N VAL A 122 -5.42 -14.39 2.46
CA VAL A 122 -6.26 -13.30 1.90
C VAL A 122 -5.62 -12.71 0.65
N SER A 123 -4.33 -12.42 0.65
CA SER A 123 -3.63 -11.85 -0.50
C SER A 123 -3.68 -12.79 -1.73
N TRP A 124 -3.33 -14.07 -1.55
CA TRP A 124 -3.45 -15.05 -2.63
C TRP A 124 -4.90 -15.29 -3.06
N GLY A 125 -5.85 -15.23 -2.12
CA GLY A 125 -7.28 -15.29 -2.42
C GLY A 125 -7.76 -14.13 -3.28
N GLN A 126 -7.22 -12.92 -3.08
CA GLN A 126 -7.50 -11.76 -3.94
C GLN A 126 -6.99 -11.96 -5.37
N TYR A 127 -5.81 -12.58 -5.56
CA TYR A 127 -5.37 -13.01 -6.90
C TYR A 127 -6.33 -14.04 -7.51
N VAL A 128 -6.76 -15.04 -6.73
CA VAL A 128 -7.71 -16.07 -7.24
C VAL A 128 -8.99 -15.42 -7.75
N ILE A 129 -9.65 -14.58 -6.94
CA ILE A 129 -10.93 -13.97 -7.35
C ILE A 129 -10.75 -12.95 -8.47
N GLY A 130 -9.66 -12.16 -8.45
CA GLY A 130 -9.33 -11.19 -9.49
C GLY A 130 -9.07 -11.88 -10.84
N MET A 131 -8.24 -12.92 -10.83
CA MET A 131 -7.94 -13.71 -12.04
C MET A 131 -9.15 -14.47 -12.56
N LEU A 132 -9.97 -15.07 -11.68
CA LEU A 132 -11.23 -15.73 -12.10
C LEU A 132 -12.16 -14.73 -12.77
N LEU A 133 -12.39 -13.57 -12.15
CA LEU A 133 -13.24 -12.54 -12.73
C LEU A 133 -12.68 -12.05 -14.07
N THR A 134 -11.37 -11.83 -14.16
CA THR A 134 -10.72 -11.36 -15.38
C THR A 134 -10.83 -12.37 -16.51
N VAL A 135 -10.45 -13.63 -16.28
CA VAL A 135 -10.44 -14.68 -17.31
C VAL A 135 -11.86 -15.01 -17.78
N LEU A 136 -12.84 -15.05 -16.85
CA LEU A 136 -14.19 -15.49 -17.17
C LEU A 136 -15.12 -14.35 -17.63
N VAL A 137 -14.85 -13.12 -17.20
CA VAL A 137 -15.79 -12.00 -17.42
C VAL A 137 -15.11 -10.78 -18.03
N LEU A 138 -14.07 -10.23 -17.41
CA LEU A 138 -13.56 -8.93 -17.81
C LEU A 138 -12.88 -8.95 -19.19
N THR A 139 -12.05 -9.94 -19.46
CA THR A 139 -11.42 -10.07 -20.77
C THR A 139 -12.40 -10.48 -21.87
N PRO A 140 -13.25 -11.51 -21.70
CA PRO A 140 -14.18 -11.93 -22.75
C PRO A 140 -15.30 -10.93 -23.08
N PHE A 141 -15.84 -10.25 -22.07
CA PHE A 141 -17.03 -9.39 -22.27
C PHE A 141 -16.73 -7.90 -22.33
N PHE A 142 -15.61 -7.46 -21.72
CA PHE A 142 -15.23 -6.04 -21.68
C PHE A 142 -13.91 -5.76 -22.41
N GLY A 143 -13.22 -6.79 -22.93
CA GLY A 143 -11.95 -6.62 -23.65
C GLY A 143 -10.80 -6.15 -22.74
N MET A 144 -10.93 -6.29 -21.42
CA MET A 144 -9.88 -5.84 -20.51
C MET A 144 -8.60 -6.65 -20.65
N ASN A 145 -7.48 -5.97 -20.44
CA ASN A 145 -6.17 -6.58 -20.40
C ASN A 145 -6.12 -7.68 -19.32
N PRO A 146 -5.58 -8.88 -19.61
CA PRO A 146 -5.47 -9.97 -18.63
C PRO A 146 -4.72 -9.62 -17.34
N LEU A 147 -3.86 -8.59 -17.37
CA LEU A 147 -3.17 -8.06 -16.19
C LEU A 147 -4.13 -7.47 -15.15
N SER A 148 -5.37 -7.13 -15.54
CA SER A 148 -6.40 -6.62 -14.62
C SER A 148 -6.74 -7.60 -13.48
N GLY A 149 -6.42 -8.89 -13.63
CA GLY A 149 -6.56 -9.89 -12.57
C GLY A 149 -5.69 -9.65 -11.33
N ALA A 150 -4.59 -8.90 -11.47
CA ALA A 150 -3.75 -8.52 -10.35
C ALA A 150 -4.22 -7.25 -9.61
N LEU A 151 -5.13 -6.47 -10.21
CA LEU A 151 -5.52 -5.14 -9.70
C LEU A 151 -6.10 -5.18 -8.29
N ILE A 152 -6.83 -6.25 -7.92
CA ILE A 152 -7.43 -6.35 -6.58
C ILE A 152 -6.32 -6.37 -5.51
N GLU A 153 -5.34 -7.24 -5.63
CA GLU A 153 -4.28 -7.34 -4.62
C GLU A 153 -3.38 -6.11 -4.62
N ILE A 154 -3.00 -5.60 -5.80
CA ILE A 154 -2.20 -4.38 -5.96
C ILE A 154 -2.89 -3.19 -5.29
N ALA A 155 -4.21 -3.06 -5.44
CA ALA A 155 -4.97 -1.92 -4.97
C ALA A 155 -5.43 -2.06 -3.51
N PHE A 156 -5.92 -3.25 -3.12
CA PHE A 156 -6.52 -3.47 -1.81
C PHE A 156 -5.48 -3.81 -0.74
N VAL A 157 -4.58 -4.76 -0.99
CA VAL A 157 -3.51 -5.10 -0.05
C VAL A 157 -2.34 -4.13 -0.19
N GLY A 158 -1.94 -3.83 -1.42
CA GLY A 158 -0.83 -2.90 -1.71
C GLY A 158 -1.18 -1.43 -1.50
N GLY A 159 -2.45 -1.06 -1.69
CA GLY A 159 -2.95 0.30 -1.51
C GLY A 159 -2.45 1.29 -2.56
N HIS A 160 -2.74 2.57 -2.32
CA HIS A 160 -2.38 3.67 -3.24
C HIS A 160 -0.87 3.75 -3.52
N GLY A 161 -0.03 3.47 -2.51
CA GLY A 161 1.42 3.53 -2.66
C GLY A 161 1.91 2.55 -3.74
N THR A 162 1.51 1.30 -3.63
CA THR A 162 1.87 0.24 -4.59
C THR A 162 1.24 0.49 -5.95
N ALA A 163 -0.05 0.86 -5.99
CA ALA A 163 -0.75 1.18 -7.23
C ALA A 163 -0.03 2.28 -8.03
N ALA A 164 0.32 3.37 -7.37
CA ALA A 164 1.06 4.48 -7.97
C ALA A 164 2.51 4.11 -8.30
N GLY A 165 3.18 3.37 -7.43
CA GLY A 165 4.58 2.95 -7.62
C GLY A 165 4.78 2.00 -8.81
N LEU A 166 3.74 1.26 -9.20
CA LEU A 166 3.74 0.37 -10.36
C LEU A 166 3.37 1.06 -11.69
N SER A 167 3.17 2.39 -11.72
CA SER A 167 2.74 3.10 -12.93
C SER A 167 3.63 2.84 -14.14
N ASN A 168 4.96 2.86 -13.97
CA ASN A 168 5.89 2.54 -15.05
C ASN A 168 5.76 1.08 -15.48
N THR A 169 5.61 0.15 -14.53
CA THR A 169 5.43 -1.28 -14.84
C THR A 169 4.15 -1.54 -15.63
N PHE A 170 3.04 -0.86 -15.30
CA PHE A 170 1.82 -0.93 -16.09
C PHE A 170 2.05 -0.48 -17.55
N ASN A 171 2.76 0.63 -17.74
CA ASN A 171 3.08 1.14 -19.07
C ASN A 171 4.00 0.17 -19.84
N ASP A 172 5.06 -0.30 -19.22
CA ASP A 172 6.06 -1.18 -19.84
C ASP A 172 5.47 -2.53 -20.24
N LEU A 173 4.44 -3.00 -19.51
CA LEU A 173 3.73 -4.25 -19.81
C LEU A 173 2.53 -4.07 -20.75
N GLY A 174 2.32 -2.88 -21.34
CA GLY A 174 1.24 -2.61 -22.29
C GLY A 174 -0.16 -2.52 -21.66
N PHE A 175 -0.24 -2.06 -20.41
CA PHE A 175 -1.49 -1.81 -19.71
C PHE A 175 -1.49 -0.42 -19.03
N PRO A 176 -1.32 0.67 -19.78
CA PRO A 176 -1.15 2.02 -19.24
C PRO A 176 -2.31 2.49 -18.36
N GLU A 177 -3.55 2.11 -18.68
CA GLU A 177 -4.74 2.41 -17.88
C GLU A 177 -4.77 1.70 -16.52
N GLY A 178 -3.95 0.68 -16.34
CA GLY A 178 -3.88 -0.12 -15.11
C GLY A 178 -3.51 0.68 -13.87
N ALA A 179 -2.68 1.70 -14.00
CA ALA A 179 -2.30 2.57 -12.89
C ALA A 179 -3.49 3.37 -12.35
N ASP A 180 -4.29 3.98 -13.23
CA ASP A 180 -5.50 4.74 -12.86
C ASP A 180 -6.56 3.82 -12.26
N LEU A 181 -6.75 2.63 -12.85
CA LEU A 181 -7.69 1.62 -12.35
C LEU A 181 -7.29 1.13 -10.96
N ALA A 182 -6.01 0.87 -10.72
CA ALA A 182 -5.49 0.47 -9.43
C ALA A 182 -5.66 1.57 -8.36
N LEU A 183 -5.40 2.84 -8.71
CA LEU A 183 -5.61 3.99 -7.81
C LEU A 183 -7.10 4.19 -7.47
N GLY A 184 -7.98 4.05 -8.46
CA GLY A 184 -9.43 4.10 -8.25
C GLY A 184 -9.90 2.97 -7.32
N LEU A 185 -9.45 1.74 -7.56
CA LEU A 185 -9.74 0.59 -6.71
C LEU A 185 -9.18 0.77 -5.29
N ALA A 186 -7.96 1.29 -5.13
CA ALA A 186 -7.36 1.56 -3.82
C ALA A 186 -8.19 2.59 -3.02
N THR A 187 -8.72 3.61 -3.69
CA THR A 187 -9.62 4.59 -3.07
C THR A 187 -10.92 3.93 -2.58
N ILE A 188 -11.56 3.12 -3.42
CA ILE A 188 -12.75 2.35 -3.05
C ILE A 188 -12.42 1.41 -1.89
N GLY A 189 -11.26 0.77 -1.94
CA GLY A 189 -10.77 -0.14 -0.91
C GLY A 189 -10.67 0.52 0.46
N VAL A 190 -9.96 1.65 0.56
CA VAL A 190 -9.80 2.38 1.85
C VAL A 190 -11.15 2.84 2.39
N LEU A 191 -11.99 3.46 1.56
CA LEU A 191 -13.34 3.90 1.98
C LEU A 191 -14.17 2.73 2.49
N THR A 192 -14.17 1.63 1.75
CA THR A 192 -14.89 0.41 2.12
C THR A 192 -14.30 -0.22 3.38
N GLY A 193 -12.98 -0.24 3.50
CA GLY A 193 -12.27 -0.74 4.67
C GLY A 193 -12.75 -0.07 5.95
N VAL A 194 -12.86 1.25 5.95
CA VAL A 194 -13.37 1.99 7.11
C VAL A 194 -14.87 1.75 7.32
N ILE A 195 -15.69 1.95 6.30
CA ILE A 195 -17.17 1.88 6.43
C ILE A 195 -17.61 0.46 6.82
N VAL A 196 -17.16 -0.54 6.06
CA VAL A 196 -17.52 -1.95 6.31
C VAL A 196 -16.84 -2.47 7.57
N GLY A 197 -15.60 -2.04 7.86
CA GLY A 197 -14.90 -2.40 9.09
C GLY A 197 -15.66 -1.95 10.34
N ILE A 198 -16.11 -0.70 10.40
CA ILE A 198 -16.92 -0.19 11.50
C ILE A 198 -18.28 -0.93 11.56
N PHE A 199 -18.90 -1.20 10.42
CA PHE A 199 -20.13 -1.99 10.37
C PHE A 199 -19.92 -3.40 10.96
N LEU A 200 -18.83 -4.09 10.59
CA LEU A 200 -18.50 -5.41 11.11
C LEU A 200 -18.24 -5.37 12.62
N ILE A 201 -17.53 -4.35 13.12
CA ILE A 201 -17.29 -4.17 14.56
C ILE A 201 -18.62 -4.03 15.30
N ASN A 202 -19.50 -3.12 14.86
CA ASN A 202 -20.81 -2.93 15.48
C ASN A 202 -21.69 -4.20 15.43
N TYR A 203 -21.63 -4.94 14.32
CA TYR A 203 -22.37 -6.18 14.16
C TYR A 203 -21.86 -7.27 15.13
N MET A 204 -20.54 -7.42 15.26
CA MET A 204 -19.93 -8.42 16.16
C MET A 204 -20.04 -8.01 17.62
N GLN A 205 -20.03 -6.72 17.95
CA GLN A 205 -20.33 -6.24 19.31
C GLN A 205 -21.74 -6.65 19.75
N ARG A 206 -22.74 -6.46 18.86
CA ARG A 206 -24.14 -6.89 19.13
C ARG A 206 -24.26 -8.40 19.30
N LYS A 207 -23.37 -9.19 18.71
CA LYS A 207 -23.30 -10.65 18.88
C LYS A 207 -22.48 -11.10 20.10
N GLY A 208 -21.91 -10.16 20.87
CA GLY A 208 -21.06 -10.46 22.03
C GLY A 208 -19.71 -11.09 21.66
N GLN A 209 -19.24 -10.93 20.41
CA GLN A 209 -17.98 -11.49 19.93
C GLN A 209 -16.85 -10.45 19.81
N ALA A 210 -17.16 -9.17 19.97
CA ALA A 210 -16.21 -8.06 20.11
C ALA A 210 -16.31 -7.56 21.55
N GLN A 211 -15.47 -8.08 22.44
CA GLN A 211 -15.63 -7.90 23.89
C GLN A 211 -14.96 -6.63 24.42
N TYR A 212 -14.00 -6.09 23.66
CA TYR A 212 -13.14 -4.99 24.10
C TYR A 212 -13.56 -3.63 23.51
N VAL A 213 -14.64 -3.59 22.73
CA VAL A 213 -15.19 -2.34 22.17
C VAL A 213 -15.79 -1.53 23.32
N ASP A 214 -15.20 -0.38 23.60
CA ASP A 214 -15.72 0.55 24.62
C ASP A 214 -16.96 1.28 24.03
N ALA A 215 -18.13 1.01 24.61
CA ALA A 215 -19.39 1.61 24.19
C ALA A 215 -19.45 3.14 24.42
N GLU A 216 -18.57 3.66 25.29
CA GLU A 216 -18.49 5.08 25.66
C GLU A 216 -17.32 5.84 25.01
N ALA A 217 -16.58 5.21 24.09
CA ALA A 217 -15.54 5.90 23.32
C ALA A 217 -16.16 6.89 22.35
N THR A 218 -16.72 7.94 22.91
CA THR A 218 -17.36 9.10 22.28
C THR A 218 -16.39 9.92 21.43
N ASP A 219 -16.93 10.81 20.64
CA ASP A 219 -16.34 11.63 19.60
C ASP A 219 -14.97 12.27 19.91
N GLU A 220 -14.65 12.55 21.17
CA GLU A 220 -13.35 13.12 21.59
C GLU A 220 -12.15 12.18 21.35
N ARG A 221 -12.32 10.85 21.49
CA ARG A 221 -11.26 9.88 21.17
C ARG A 221 -11.14 9.59 19.69
N ARG A 222 -12.21 9.77 18.91
CA ARG A 222 -12.15 9.69 17.46
C ARG A 222 -11.27 10.78 16.87
N GLU A 223 -11.26 11.97 17.45
CA GLU A 223 -10.35 13.06 17.08
C GLU A 223 -8.89 12.71 17.40
N GLN A 224 -8.60 12.14 18.58
CA GLN A 224 -7.24 11.74 18.97
C GLN A 224 -6.68 10.60 18.10
N ILE A 225 -7.51 9.62 17.67
CA ILE A 225 -7.09 8.55 16.77
C ILE A 225 -6.74 9.11 15.38
N GLY A 226 -7.44 10.15 14.93
CA GLY A 226 -7.14 10.85 13.68
C GLY A 226 -5.84 11.64 13.71
N GLU A 227 -5.40 12.09 14.89
CA GLU A 227 -4.16 12.84 15.09
C GLU A 227 -2.91 11.95 15.31
N SER A 228 -3.08 10.72 15.76
CA SER A 228 -1.96 9.79 16.07
C SER A 228 -1.23 9.21 14.86
N HIS A 229 -1.43 9.77 13.65
CA HIS A 229 -0.51 9.62 12.52
C HIS A 229 0.72 10.54 12.63
N GLY A 230 0.74 11.44 13.63
CA GLY A 230 1.92 12.11 14.10
C GLY A 230 2.35 11.41 15.40
N LEU A 231 3.42 10.68 15.36
CA LEU A 231 4.09 10.11 16.52
C LEU A 231 4.12 11.15 17.65
N ASP A 232 3.55 10.79 18.81
CA ASP A 232 3.85 11.46 20.07
C ASP A 232 5.34 11.25 20.37
N THR A 233 6.17 12.07 19.77
CA THR A 233 7.56 12.25 20.16
C THR A 233 7.64 13.60 20.82
N GLU A 234 7.95 13.60 22.12
CA GLU A 234 8.50 14.78 22.77
C GLU A 234 9.59 15.38 21.85
N PRO A 235 9.70 16.69 21.75
CA PRO A 235 10.74 17.29 20.93
C PRO A 235 12.09 16.92 21.54
N ASP A 236 12.71 15.86 21.01
CA ASP A 236 14.09 15.55 21.33
C ASP A 236 14.94 16.76 20.93
N VAL A 237 15.57 17.37 21.92
CA VAL A 237 16.59 18.39 21.72
C VAL A 237 17.74 17.70 20.96
N ILE A 238 17.78 17.93 19.64
CA ILE A 238 18.80 17.36 18.77
C ILE A 238 20.13 18.04 19.16
N GLU A 239 20.97 17.33 19.91
CA GLU A 239 22.35 17.72 20.08
C GLU A 239 23.05 17.78 18.71
N ALA A 240 23.71 18.86 18.42
CA ALA A 240 24.50 19.07 17.20
C ALA A 240 25.66 18.04 17.14
N LYS A 241 25.41 16.92 16.48
CA LYS A 241 26.43 15.90 16.18
C LYS A 241 27.14 16.26 14.87
N ALA A 242 28.35 15.74 14.65
CA ALA A 242 29.24 16.07 13.54
C ALA A 242 28.63 15.86 12.13
N ILE A 243 27.54 15.05 12.00
CA ILE A 243 26.78 14.89 10.78
C ILE A 243 25.32 15.19 11.11
N GLU A 244 24.67 16.03 10.28
CA GLU A 244 23.24 16.30 10.43
C GLU A 244 22.45 14.99 10.39
N PRO A 245 21.65 14.65 11.43
CA PRO A 245 20.97 13.35 11.51
C PRO A 245 20.09 13.06 10.30
N LEU A 246 19.40 14.05 9.74
CA LEU A 246 18.58 13.89 8.56
C LEU A 246 19.40 13.49 7.32
N ALA A 247 20.54 14.15 7.09
CA ALA A 247 21.43 13.82 5.96
C ALA A 247 21.97 12.40 6.04
N PHE A 248 22.34 11.94 7.26
CA PHE A 248 22.81 10.57 7.49
C PHE A 248 21.73 9.54 7.11
N HIS A 249 20.47 9.74 7.53
CA HIS A 249 19.39 8.80 7.25
C HIS A 249 18.97 8.82 5.78
N PHE A 250 19.01 9.98 5.12
CA PHE A 250 18.84 10.04 3.66
C PHE A 250 19.95 9.28 2.92
N ALA A 251 21.21 9.43 3.34
CA ALA A 251 22.32 8.69 2.76
C ALA A 251 22.17 7.17 2.96
N LEU A 252 21.68 6.74 4.14
CA LEU A 252 21.44 5.33 4.43
C LEU A 252 20.33 4.74 3.53
N ILE A 253 19.23 5.47 3.33
CA ILE A 253 18.15 5.07 2.40
C ILE A 253 18.71 5.03 0.97
N ALA A 254 19.52 6.01 0.55
CA ALA A 254 20.16 6.01 -0.77
C ALA A 254 21.05 4.78 -0.98
N VAL A 255 21.82 4.37 0.04
CA VAL A 255 22.63 3.13 0.00
C VAL A 255 21.73 1.91 -0.15
N ALA A 256 20.56 1.86 0.51
CA ALA A 256 19.60 0.77 0.33
C ALA A 256 19.02 0.73 -1.11
N ILE A 257 18.71 1.88 -1.68
CA ILE A 257 18.24 2.01 -3.07
C ILE A 257 19.30 1.54 -4.06
N ILE A 258 20.55 2.01 -3.90
CA ILE A 258 21.68 1.59 -4.76
C ILE A 258 21.94 0.09 -4.59
N GLY A 259 21.93 -0.42 -3.35
CA GLY A 259 22.07 -1.85 -3.07
C GLY A 259 20.99 -2.68 -3.75
N GLY A 260 19.73 -2.23 -3.69
CA GLY A 260 18.62 -2.87 -4.39
C GLY A 260 18.79 -2.88 -5.92
N TYR A 261 19.21 -1.76 -6.48
CA TYR A 261 19.51 -1.66 -7.90
C TYR A 261 20.64 -2.64 -8.31
N LEU A 262 21.74 -2.69 -7.54
CA LEU A 262 22.83 -3.61 -7.82
C LEU A 262 22.40 -5.08 -7.72
N ILE A 263 21.60 -5.44 -6.72
CA ILE A 263 21.03 -6.79 -6.60
C ILE A 263 20.19 -7.12 -7.84
N LEU A 264 19.33 -6.21 -8.28
CA LEU A 264 18.49 -6.40 -9.47
C LEU A 264 19.34 -6.58 -10.73
N GLN A 265 20.39 -5.78 -10.92
CA GLN A 265 21.31 -5.92 -12.05
C GLN A 265 22.01 -7.29 -12.04
N VAL A 266 22.41 -7.79 -10.87
CA VAL A 266 22.99 -9.14 -10.74
C VAL A 266 21.96 -10.22 -11.13
N LEU A 267 20.70 -10.08 -10.70
CA LEU A 267 19.64 -11.02 -11.06
C LEU A 267 19.35 -11.02 -12.57
N ILE A 268 19.29 -9.85 -13.20
CA ILE A 268 19.15 -9.71 -14.66
C ILE A 268 20.33 -10.37 -15.37
N PHE A 269 21.56 -10.08 -14.94
CA PHE A 269 22.77 -10.68 -15.53
C PHE A 269 22.78 -12.21 -15.41
N LEU A 270 22.44 -12.75 -14.25
CA LEU A 270 22.36 -14.20 -14.04
C LEU A 270 21.26 -14.84 -14.90
N GLU A 271 20.10 -14.21 -15.04
CA GLU A 271 19.04 -14.70 -15.91
C GLU A 271 19.50 -14.70 -17.38
N THR A 272 20.11 -13.60 -17.83
CA THR A 272 20.65 -13.51 -19.20
C THR A 272 21.72 -14.56 -19.46
N LEU A 273 22.60 -14.83 -18.48
CA LEU A 273 23.62 -15.89 -18.59
C LEU A 273 23.02 -17.28 -18.72
N ILE A 274 21.89 -17.56 -18.03
CA ILE A 274 21.24 -18.88 -18.06
C ILE A 274 20.38 -19.05 -19.31
N ARG A 275 19.64 -18.01 -19.73
CA ARG A 275 18.67 -18.09 -20.83
C ARG A 275 19.24 -17.70 -22.20
N GLY A 276 20.42 -17.05 -22.22
CA GLY A 276 21.04 -16.47 -23.42
C GLY A 276 20.58 -15.03 -23.69
N GLU A 277 21.40 -14.29 -24.43
CA GLU A 277 21.10 -12.89 -24.81
C GLU A 277 19.90 -12.77 -25.78
N ASP A 278 19.60 -13.84 -26.53
CA ASP A 278 18.49 -13.91 -27.49
C ASP A 278 17.15 -14.32 -26.85
N ALA A 279 17.06 -14.40 -25.51
CA ALA A 279 15.82 -14.75 -24.84
C ALA A 279 14.73 -13.70 -25.13
N GLU A 280 13.56 -14.15 -25.57
CA GLU A 280 12.42 -13.27 -25.92
C GLU A 280 12.02 -12.31 -24.78
N MET A 281 12.29 -12.69 -23.54
CA MET A 281 11.98 -11.90 -22.36
C MET A 281 12.93 -12.23 -21.20
N ILE A 282 13.49 -11.21 -20.58
CA ILE A 282 14.23 -11.31 -19.32
C ILE A 282 13.27 -10.90 -18.19
N PHE A 283 12.90 -11.86 -17.36
CA PHE A 283 11.87 -11.66 -16.32
C PHE A 283 12.25 -10.57 -15.31
N PHE A 284 13.49 -10.59 -14.80
CA PHE A 284 13.91 -9.62 -13.79
C PHE A 284 14.01 -8.19 -14.33
N SER A 285 14.10 -7.98 -15.66
CA SER A 285 14.05 -6.63 -16.22
C SER A 285 12.67 -5.96 -16.10
N LEU A 286 11.61 -6.77 -15.94
CA LEU A 286 10.22 -6.32 -15.77
C LEU A 286 9.83 -6.12 -14.29
N VAL A 287 10.67 -6.58 -13.36
CA VAL A 287 10.44 -6.42 -11.92
C VAL A 287 10.90 -5.04 -11.49
N PRO A 288 10.05 -4.22 -10.87
CA PRO A 288 10.44 -2.90 -10.40
C PRO A 288 11.50 -2.98 -9.29
N SER A 289 12.29 -1.93 -9.15
CA SER A 289 13.43 -1.91 -8.21
C SER A 289 13.04 -1.77 -6.75
N PHE A 290 11.86 -1.21 -6.44
CA PHE A 290 11.49 -0.86 -5.06
C PHE A 290 11.36 -2.07 -4.10
N PRO A 291 10.81 -3.25 -4.47
CA PRO A 291 10.80 -4.40 -3.56
C PRO A 291 12.20 -4.97 -3.32
N ILE A 292 13.10 -4.83 -4.29
CA ILE A 292 14.50 -5.24 -4.12
C ILE A 292 15.25 -4.25 -3.22
N ALA A 293 14.95 -2.95 -3.32
CA ALA A 293 15.47 -1.91 -2.40
C ALA A 293 15.04 -2.17 -0.95
N MET A 294 13.81 -2.68 -0.73
CA MET A 294 13.36 -3.11 0.60
C MET A 294 14.21 -4.26 1.16
N ILE A 295 14.52 -5.26 0.33
CA ILE A 295 15.40 -6.37 0.73
C ILE A 295 16.81 -5.83 1.06
N ALA A 296 17.34 -4.92 0.25
CA ALA A 296 18.62 -4.28 0.54
C ALA A 296 18.59 -3.51 1.87
N GLY A 297 17.53 -2.76 2.16
CA GLY A 297 17.32 -2.07 3.44
C GLY A 297 17.29 -3.05 4.62
N MET A 298 16.60 -4.18 4.47
CA MET A 298 16.58 -5.25 5.48
C MET A 298 17.98 -5.84 5.71
N LEU A 299 18.74 -6.11 4.64
CA LEU A 299 20.11 -6.62 4.75
C LEU A 299 21.04 -5.59 5.45
N ILE A 300 20.92 -4.31 5.11
CA ILE A 300 21.66 -3.23 5.77
C ILE A 300 21.36 -3.21 7.28
N GLN A 301 20.08 -3.31 7.66
CA GLN A 301 19.68 -3.35 9.06
C GLN A 301 20.25 -4.59 9.78
N MET A 302 20.23 -5.76 9.14
CA MET A 302 20.84 -6.98 9.70
C MET A 302 22.34 -6.83 9.91
N VAL A 303 23.04 -6.23 8.96
CA VAL A 303 24.47 -5.93 9.05
C VAL A 303 24.75 -4.91 10.15
N ALA A 304 23.95 -3.83 10.23
CA ALA A 304 24.05 -2.80 11.27
C ALA A 304 23.88 -3.42 12.68
N ASN A 305 22.91 -4.30 12.86
CA ASN A 305 22.69 -5.03 14.11
C ASN A 305 23.91 -5.90 14.48
N LYS A 306 24.47 -6.64 13.51
CA LYS A 306 25.61 -7.53 13.73
C LYS A 306 26.91 -6.77 14.06
N LEU A 307 27.10 -5.60 13.45
CA LEU A 307 28.30 -4.77 13.64
C LEU A 307 28.15 -3.74 14.79
N GLY A 308 26.99 -3.66 15.45
CA GLY A 308 26.75 -2.73 16.56
C GLY A 308 26.44 -1.29 16.12
N PHE A 309 26.15 -1.03 14.85
CA PHE A 309 25.81 0.30 14.34
C PHE A 309 24.30 0.62 14.39
N ALA A 310 23.44 -0.33 14.77
CA ALA A 310 22.00 -0.15 14.79
C ALA A 310 21.55 1.05 15.63
N ASN A 311 22.26 1.37 16.73
CA ASN A 311 21.95 2.49 17.61
C ASN A 311 22.11 3.88 16.95
N TYR A 312 22.77 3.96 15.79
CA TYR A 312 22.91 5.20 15.03
C TYR A 312 21.76 5.42 14.05
N ILE A 313 20.91 4.40 13.83
CA ILE A 313 19.78 4.44 12.91
C ILE A 313 18.52 4.78 13.73
N ASP A 314 18.10 6.04 13.64
CA ASP A 314 16.90 6.52 14.32
C ASP A 314 15.65 6.22 13.50
N ARG A 315 14.80 5.32 14.02
CA ARG A 315 13.55 4.93 13.38
C ARG A 315 12.59 6.10 13.19
N ASN A 316 12.57 7.07 14.10
CA ASN A 316 11.69 8.22 14.00
C ASN A 316 12.04 9.11 12.80
N ILE A 317 13.35 9.30 12.54
CA ILE A 317 13.81 10.06 11.37
C ILE A 317 13.48 9.31 10.09
N ILE A 318 13.73 7.99 10.05
CA ILE A 318 13.35 7.13 8.92
C ILE A 318 11.84 7.22 8.64
N ASN A 319 11.00 7.12 9.67
CA ASN A 319 9.56 7.24 9.53
C ASN A 319 9.11 8.61 9.02
N LYS A 320 9.77 9.70 9.44
CA LYS A 320 9.47 11.05 8.92
C LYS A 320 9.83 11.17 7.43
N ILE A 321 10.96 10.61 7.00
CA ILE A 321 11.36 10.59 5.58
C ILE A 321 10.37 9.76 4.76
N SER A 322 10.05 8.56 5.23
CA SER A 322 9.10 7.66 4.57
C SER A 322 7.69 8.25 4.50
N GLY A 323 7.23 8.87 5.59
CA GLY A 323 5.94 9.55 5.65
C GLY A 323 5.86 10.74 4.67
N PHE A 324 6.91 11.57 4.60
CA PHE A 324 7.01 12.63 3.61
C PHE A 324 6.96 12.07 2.18
N ALA A 325 7.72 11.01 1.92
CA ALA A 325 7.75 10.34 0.61
C ALA A 325 6.36 9.82 0.22
N LEU A 326 5.64 9.20 1.17
CA LEU A 326 4.27 8.71 0.98
C LEU A 326 3.29 9.86 0.67
N ASP A 327 3.36 10.96 1.40
CA ASP A 327 2.49 12.10 1.18
C ASP A 327 2.68 12.71 -0.21
N VAL A 328 3.94 12.88 -0.65
CA VAL A 328 4.26 13.38 -2.00
C VAL A 328 3.73 12.42 -3.06
N LEU A 329 3.96 11.12 -2.88
CA LEU A 329 3.48 10.08 -3.78
C LEU A 329 1.95 10.13 -3.91
N LEU A 330 1.22 10.17 -2.79
CA LEU A 330 -0.25 10.15 -2.79
C LEU A 330 -0.84 11.40 -3.44
N VAL A 331 -0.34 12.59 -3.09
CA VAL A 331 -0.84 13.84 -3.70
C VAL A 331 -0.56 13.86 -5.18
N SER A 332 0.64 13.51 -5.63
CA SER A 332 1.02 13.56 -7.04
C SER A 332 0.25 12.54 -7.88
N SER A 333 0.11 11.30 -7.40
CA SER A 333 -0.59 10.24 -8.14
C SER A 333 -2.09 10.49 -8.28
N LEU A 334 -2.74 10.96 -7.20
CA LEU A 334 -4.16 11.27 -7.26
C LEU A 334 -4.46 12.53 -8.07
N ALA A 335 -3.56 13.51 -8.06
CA ALA A 335 -3.70 14.72 -8.86
C ALA A 335 -3.62 14.47 -10.38
N THR A 336 -2.90 13.42 -10.78
CA THR A 336 -2.72 13.03 -12.19
C THR A 336 -3.64 11.89 -12.64
N LEU A 337 -4.55 11.43 -11.75
CA LEU A 337 -5.52 10.36 -12.05
C LEU A 337 -6.42 10.73 -13.22
N SER A 338 -6.56 9.82 -14.20
CA SER A 338 -7.46 10.00 -15.33
C SER A 338 -8.88 9.56 -15.00
N LEU A 339 -9.80 10.53 -14.86
CA LEU A 339 -11.23 10.24 -14.67
C LEU A 339 -11.88 9.63 -15.91
N ASP A 340 -11.33 9.87 -17.10
CA ASP A 340 -11.84 9.28 -18.36
C ASP A 340 -11.56 7.77 -18.40
N VAL A 341 -10.39 7.34 -17.92
CA VAL A 341 -10.06 5.91 -17.77
C VAL A 341 -10.99 5.25 -16.76
N ILE A 342 -11.23 5.89 -15.62
CA ILE A 342 -12.19 5.40 -14.61
C ILE A 342 -13.59 5.30 -15.19
N GLY A 343 -14.04 6.33 -15.90
CA GLY A 343 -15.38 6.39 -16.53
C GLY A 343 -15.60 5.32 -17.59
N SER A 344 -14.63 5.14 -18.50
CA SER A 344 -14.72 4.12 -19.55
C SER A 344 -14.66 2.69 -19.03
N ASN A 345 -14.03 2.46 -17.85
CA ASN A 345 -13.95 1.16 -17.20
C ASN A 345 -14.85 1.06 -15.94
N PHE A 346 -15.93 1.83 -15.87
CA PHE A 346 -16.77 1.94 -14.68
C PHE A 346 -17.35 0.59 -14.24
N ILE A 347 -17.90 -0.21 -15.17
CA ILE A 347 -18.48 -1.54 -14.85
C ILE A 347 -17.39 -2.52 -14.38
N PRO A 348 -16.25 -2.69 -15.07
CA PRO A 348 -15.13 -3.47 -14.58
C PRO A 348 -14.66 -3.09 -13.17
N ILE A 349 -14.52 -1.81 -12.86
CA ILE A 349 -14.11 -1.33 -11.52
C ILE A 349 -15.13 -1.74 -10.46
N ILE A 350 -16.42 -1.56 -10.73
CA ILE A 350 -17.48 -1.98 -9.80
C ILE A 350 -17.44 -3.49 -9.57
N LEU A 351 -17.29 -4.30 -10.61
CA LEU A 351 -17.21 -5.76 -10.47
C LEU A 351 -16.01 -6.20 -9.66
N LEU A 352 -14.82 -5.63 -9.94
CA LEU A 352 -13.60 -5.88 -9.17
C LEU A 352 -13.77 -5.47 -7.70
N SER A 353 -14.37 -4.30 -7.45
CA SER A 353 -14.61 -3.81 -6.10
C SER A 353 -15.57 -4.70 -5.32
N LEU A 354 -16.71 -5.05 -5.91
CA LEU A 354 -17.74 -5.85 -5.24
C LEU A 354 -17.22 -7.24 -4.87
N ILE A 355 -16.50 -7.91 -5.78
CA ILE A 355 -15.96 -9.23 -5.50
C ILE A 355 -14.86 -9.18 -4.45
N ALA A 356 -14.01 -8.13 -4.47
CA ALA A 356 -12.97 -7.93 -3.48
C ALA A 356 -13.55 -7.68 -2.08
N ILE A 357 -14.57 -6.82 -1.98
CA ILE A 357 -15.27 -6.52 -0.72
C ILE A 357 -15.94 -7.78 -0.17
N ALA A 358 -16.68 -8.49 -1.01
CA ALA A 358 -17.37 -9.73 -0.63
C ALA A 358 -16.37 -10.78 -0.13
N PHE A 359 -15.25 -10.94 -0.81
CA PHE A 359 -14.19 -11.87 -0.40
C PHE A 359 -13.56 -11.47 0.93
N ASN A 360 -13.25 -10.20 1.15
CA ASN A 360 -12.65 -9.74 2.40
C ASN A 360 -13.62 -9.91 3.59
N ILE A 361 -14.92 -9.65 3.39
CA ILE A 361 -15.95 -9.93 4.39
C ILE A 361 -16.02 -11.45 4.69
N PHE A 362 -16.03 -12.29 3.65
CA PHE A 362 -15.97 -13.75 3.80
C PHE A 362 -14.72 -14.18 4.58
N ALA A 363 -13.57 -13.61 4.27
CA ALA A 363 -12.32 -13.93 4.95
C ALA A 363 -12.40 -13.62 6.45
N VAL A 364 -12.93 -12.46 6.84
CA VAL A 364 -13.11 -12.10 8.26
C VAL A 364 -14.14 -13.01 8.94
N LEU A 365 -15.31 -13.19 8.36
CA LEU A 365 -16.42 -13.87 9.04
C LEU A 365 -16.26 -15.40 9.03
N TYR A 366 -15.58 -15.96 8.03
CA TYR A 366 -15.50 -17.41 7.85
C TYR A 366 -14.10 -17.97 8.04
N LEU A 367 -13.06 -17.35 7.46
CA LEU A 367 -11.68 -17.86 7.56
C LEU A 367 -11.04 -17.48 8.89
N ALA A 368 -11.16 -16.24 9.35
CA ALA A 368 -10.48 -15.77 10.56
C ALA A 368 -10.82 -16.60 11.80
N PRO A 369 -12.09 -16.94 12.14
CA PRO A 369 -12.37 -17.76 13.32
C PRO A 369 -11.84 -19.19 13.24
N ARG A 370 -11.39 -19.62 12.05
CA ARG A 370 -10.81 -20.96 11.80
C ARG A 370 -9.30 -20.96 11.66
N LEU A 371 -8.68 -19.79 11.49
CA LEU A 371 -7.24 -19.63 11.32
C LEU A 371 -6.59 -18.96 12.53
N ILE A 372 -7.34 -18.15 13.27
CA ILE A 372 -6.87 -17.40 14.43
C ILE A 372 -7.54 -17.96 15.69
N PRO A 373 -6.77 -18.62 16.60
CA PRO A 373 -7.35 -19.31 17.74
C PRO A 373 -7.83 -18.37 18.86
N ASP A 374 -7.09 -17.25 19.09
CA ASP A 374 -7.31 -16.32 20.20
C ASP A 374 -7.56 -14.92 19.68
N TYR A 375 -8.51 -14.19 20.28
CA TYR A 375 -8.86 -12.81 19.89
C TYR A 375 -9.04 -12.67 18.39
N TRP A 376 -9.72 -13.66 17.78
CA TRP A 376 -9.78 -13.81 16.33
C TRP A 376 -10.37 -12.58 15.66
N PHE A 377 -11.35 -11.92 16.28
CA PHE A 377 -12.03 -10.79 15.69
C PHE A 377 -11.16 -9.52 15.74
N GLU A 378 -10.56 -9.23 16.90
CA GLU A 378 -9.66 -8.09 17.10
C GLU A 378 -8.46 -8.18 16.15
N ARG A 379 -7.86 -9.36 16.03
CA ARG A 379 -6.75 -9.63 15.09
C ARG A 379 -7.21 -9.53 13.63
N ALA A 380 -8.39 -10.08 13.31
CA ALA A 380 -8.93 -10.05 11.94
C ALA A 380 -9.29 -8.64 11.48
N MET A 381 -9.62 -7.71 12.38
CA MET A 381 -9.87 -6.31 12.01
C MET A 381 -8.61 -5.61 11.49
N GLY A 382 -7.45 -5.93 12.04
CA GLY A 382 -6.17 -5.48 11.50
C GLY A 382 -5.94 -6.01 10.08
N ASP A 383 -6.12 -7.32 9.89
CA ASP A 383 -5.97 -7.98 8.59
C ASP A 383 -6.99 -7.48 7.57
N PHE A 384 -8.24 -7.25 7.97
CA PHE A 384 -9.28 -6.69 7.11
C PHE A 384 -8.95 -5.28 6.62
N GLY A 385 -8.57 -4.38 7.54
CA GLY A 385 -8.21 -3.02 7.18
C GLY A 385 -7.01 -2.95 6.25
N GLN A 386 -6.00 -3.80 6.46
CA GLN A 386 -4.84 -3.91 5.56
C GLN A 386 -5.25 -4.50 4.20
N ALA A 387 -6.08 -5.53 4.20
CA ALA A 387 -6.51 -6.22 2.97
C ALA A 387 -7.56 -5.45 2.16
N THR A 388 -8.07 -4.32 2.65
CA THR A 388 -9.00 -3.43 1.95
C THR A 388 -8.41 -2.06 1.65
N GLY A 389 -7.26 -1.72 2.20
CA GLY A 389 -6.71 -0.39 2.00
C GLY A 389 -5.23 -0.26 2.23
N MET A 390 -4.81 -0.36 3.47
CA MET A 390 -3.41 -0.23 3.88
C MET A 390 -3.24 -0.63 5.36
N ALA A 391 -2.01 -0.84 5.78
CA ALA A 391 -1.70 -1.16 7.18
C ALA A 391 -2.28 -0.13 8.17
N ALA A 392 -2.30 1.15 7.82
CA ALA A 392 -2.88 2.22 8.64
C ALA A 392 -4.39 2.02 8.90
N THR A 393 -5.16 1.58 7.91
CA THR A 393 -6.58 1.24 8.08
C THR A 393 -6.74 0.06 9.03
N GLY A 394 -5.84 -0.93 8.96
CA GLY A 394 -5.81 -2.05 9.91
C GLY A 394 -5.55 -1.60 11.35
N ILE A 395 -4.56 -0.74 11.55
CA ILE A 395 -4.25 -0.15 12.86
C ILE A 395 -5.45 0.65 13.39
N LEU A 396 -6.11 1.43 12.54
CA LEU A 396 -7.31 2.17 12.90
C LEU A 396 -8.42 1.25 13.42
N LEU A 397 -8.76 0.21 12.66
CA LEU A 397 -9.82 -0.72 13.04
C LEU A 397 -9.47 -1.50 14.33
N MET A 398 -8.19 -1.86 14.52
CA MET A 398 -7.75 -2.48 15.79
C MET A 398 -7.90 -1.52 16.97
N LYS A 399 -7.58 -0.24 16.81
CA LYS A 399 -7.79 0.77 17.87
C LYS A 399 -9.28 1.01 18.17
N VAL A 400 -10.18 0.78 17.22
CA VAL A 400 -11.63 0.85 17.44
C VAL A 400 -12.13 -0.38 18.18
N VAL A 401 -11.66 -1.58 17.83
CA VAL A 401 -12.14 -2.83 18.42
C VAL A 401 -11.46 -3.15 19.77
N ASP A 402 -10.25 -2.67 19.98
CA ASP A 402 -9.46 -2.81 21.23
C ASP A 402 -8.76 -1.49 21.58
N PRO A 403 -9.51 -0.48 22.05
CA PRO A 403 -8.96 0.87 22.29
C PRO A 403 -7.92 0.92 23.39
N GLN A 404 -7.97 0.00 24.35
CA GLN A 404 -7.08 -0.05 25.51
C GLN A 404 -5.87 -0.99 25.30
N GLY A 405 -5.79 -1.68 24.14
CA GLY A 405 -4.70 -2.60 23.83
C GLY A 405 -4.65 -3.81 24.76
N GLN A 406 -5.81 -4.34 25.17
CA GLN A 406 -5.90 -5.47 26.10
C GLN A 406 -5.62 -6.82 25.41
N THR A 407 -5.61 -6.84 24.08
CA THR A 407 -5.35 -8.03 23.28
C THR A 407 -3.97 -7.98 22.63
N PRO A 408 -3.39 -9.12 22.23
CA PRO A 408 -2.14 -9.14 21.46
C PRO A 408 -2.34 -8.83 19.96
N ALA A 409 -3.48 -8.26 19.54
CA ALA A 409 -3.80 -8.02 18.14
C ALA A 409 -2.80 -7.07 17.49
N MET A 410 -2.49 -5.94 18.14
CA MET A 410 -1.55 -4.94 17.63
C MET A 410 -0.12 -5.48 17.55
N GLU A 411 0.35 -6.22 18.58
CA GLU A 411 1.67 -6.82 18.57
C GLU A 411 1.80 -7.87 17.47
N GLY A 412 0.81 -8.76 17.34
CA GLY A 412 0.77 -9.77 16.30
C GLY A 412 0.72 -9.15 14.89
N PHE A 413 -0.04 -8.08 14.70
CA PHE A 413 -0.12 -7.36 13.43
C PHE A 413 1.22 -6.70 13.08
N SER A 414 1.88 -6.06 14.04
CA SER A 414 3.19 -5.43 13.82
C SER A 414 4.26 -6.46 13.45
N TYR A 415 4.32 -7.59 14.15
CA TYR A 415 5.26 -8.66 13.80
C TYR A 415 4.92 -9.36 12.47
N LYS A 416 3.64 -9.44 12.11
CA LYS A 416 3.22 -9.95 10.79
C LYS A 416 3.90 -9.17 9.67
N GLN A 417 3.97 -7.85 9.75
CA GLN A 417 4.51 -7.01 8.68
C GLN A 417 5.93 -7.42 8.26
N ILE A 418 6.74 -7.87 9.22
CA ILE A 418 8.13 -8.28 8.96
C ILE A 418 8.23 -9.47 7.98
N LEU A 419 7.27 -10.40 8.02
CA LEU A 419 7.23 -11.58 7.15
C LEU A 419 6.17 -11.49 6.05
N PHE A 420 5.36 -10.45 6.04
CA PHE A 420 4.28 -10.24 5.09
C PHE A 420 4.69 -9.26 3.99
N GLU A 421 5.11 -8.05 4.36
CA GLU A 421 5.43 -6.98 3.40
C GLU A 421 6.55 -7.32 2.41
N PRO A 422 7.60 -8.11 2.73
CA PRO A 422 8.58 -8.52 1.74
C PRO A 422 8.00 -9.31 0.56
N PHE A 423 6.88 -9.97 0.75
CA PHE A 423 6.27 -10.82 -0.26
C PHE A 423 5.04 -10.20 -0.90
N VAL A 424 4.12 -9.66 -0.11
CA VAL A 424 2.82 -9.15 -0.57
C VAL A 424 2.58 -7.74 -0.05
N GLY A 425 1.54 -7.04 -0.53
CA GLY A 425 1.31 -5.66 -0.14
C GLY A 425 2.28 -4.66 -0.78
N GLY A 426 2.76 -4.95 -1.97
CA GLY A 426 3.79 -4.18 -2.66
C GLY A 426 5.17 -4.88 -2.69
N GLY A 427 5.33 -5.99 -1.95
CA GLY A 427 6.55 -6.79 -1.95
C GLY A 427 6.82 -7.53 -3.26
N LEU A 428 7.69 -8.54 -3.20
CA LEU A 428 8.16 -9.27 -4.38
C LEU A 428 7.04 -9.91 -5.20
N VAL A 429 6.08 -10.56 -4.54
CA VAL A 429 4.98 -11.26 -5.24
C VAL A 429 4.05 -10.25 -5.90
N THR A 430 3.66 -9.18 -5.18
CA THR A 430 2.82 -8.12 -5.73
C THR A 430 3.46 -7.49 -6.95
N SER A 431 4.73 -7.12 -6.85
CA SER A 431 5.46 -6.44 -7.93
C SER A 431 5.76 -7.37 -9.12
N ALA A 432 5.96 -8.67 -8.88
CA ALA A 432 6.19 -9.66 -9.91
C ALA A 432 4.89 -10.22 -10.51
N SER A 433 3.72 -9.94 -9.94
CA SER A 433 2.45 -10.56 -10.36
C SER A 433 2.13 -10.29 -11.82
N MET A 434 2.24 -9.05 -12.28
CA MET A 434 1.98 -8.69 -13.68
C MET A 434 3.02 -9.28 -14.64
N PRO A 435 4.34 -9.15 -14.40
CA PRO A 435 5.35 -9.89 -15.18
C PRO A 435 5.10 -11.40 -15.24
N LEU A 436 4.66 -12.03 -14.13
CA LEU A 436 4.33 -13.46 -14.09
C LEU A 436 3.10 -13.79 -14.93
N ILE A 437 2.04 -12.96 -14.88
CA ILE A 437 0.86 -13.14 -15.73
C ILE A 437 1.25 -13.05 -17.21
N LEU A 438 2.11 -12.11 -17.57
CA LEU A 438 2.58 -11.95 -18.94
C LEU A 438 3.43 -13.17 -19.37
N ALA A 439 4.38 -13.61 -18.53
CA ALA A 439 5.31 -14.67 -18.85
C ALA A 439 4.67 -16.06 -18.90
N LEU A 440 3.76 -16.36 -17.97
CA LEU A 440 3.19 -17.71 -17.79
C LEU A 440 1.78 -17.85 -18.39
N GLY A 441 1.15 -16.72 -18.71
CA GLY A 441 -0.24 -16.64 -19.10
C GLY A 441 -1.22 -16.57 -17.91
N PRO A 442 -2.41 -15.97 -18.13
CA PRO A 442 -3.36 -15.70 -17.07
C PRO A 442 -3.91 -16.95 -16.39
N VAL A 443 -4.14 -18.05 -17.13
CA VAL A 443 -4.67 -19.31 -16.58
C VAL A 443 -3.62 -20.00 -15.70
N THR A 444 -2.36 -20.02 -16.11
CA THR A 444 -1.27 -20.61 -15.31
C THR A 444 -1.10 -19.83 -13.99
N PHE A 445 -1.10 -18.50 -14.05
CA PHE A 445 -1.01 -17.67 -12.84
C PHE A 445 -2.22 -17.86 -11.91
N LEU A 446 -3.44 -18.04 -12.46
CA LEU A 446 -4.62 -18.41 -11.68
C LEU A 446 -4.41 -19.75 -10.95
N ILE A 447 -3.91 -20.78 -11.63
CA ILE A 447 -3.64 -22.10 -11.01
C ILE A 447 -2.61 -21.94 -9.88
N ILE A 448 -1.52 -21.21 -10.11
CA ILE A 448 -0.52 -20.92 -9.07
C ILE A 448 -1.18 -20.23 -7.88
N SER A 449 -2.03 -19.21 -8.13
CA SER A 449 -2.71 -18.49 -7.06
C SER A 449 -3.63 -19.38 -6.25
N ILE A 450 -4.38 -20.29 -6.89
CA ILE A 450 -5.23 -21.29 -6.21
C ILE A 450 -4.36 -22.22 -5.35
N VAL A 451 -3.27 -22.74 -5.89
CA VAL A 451 -2.36 -23.63 -5.16
C VAL A 451 -1.79 -22.95 -3.93
N MET A 452 -1.30 -21.70 -4.07
CA MET A 452 -0.76 -20.94 -2.96
C MET A 452 -1.83 -20.60 -1.91
N PHE A 453 -3.03 -20.19 -2.34
CA PHE A 453 -4.16 -19.98 -1.44
C PHE A 453 -4.48 -21.23 -0.61
N VAL A 454 -4.56 -22.38 -1.25
CA VAL A 454 -4.85 -23.67 -0.58
C VAL A 454 -3.70 -24.06 0.37
N ILE A 455 -2.44 -23.86 -0.03
CA ILE A 455 -1.28 -24.13 0.83
C ILE A 455 -1.36 -23.30 2.13
N PHE A 456 -1.60 -21.98 2.03
CA PHE A 456 -1.69 -21.13 3.21
C PHE A 456 -2.91 -21.47 4.08
N LEU A 457 -4.04 -21.90 3.49
CA LEU A 457 -5.17 -22.41 4.25
C LEU A 457 -4.83 -23.70 4.99
N ILE A 458 -4.19 -24.68 4.34
CA ILE A 458 -3.81 -25.95 4.97
C ILE A 458 -2.84 -25.71 6.14
N ILE A 459 -1.79 -24.89 5.91
CA ILE A 459 -0.84 -24.53 6.96
C ILE A 459 -1.55 -23.78 8.10
N GLY A 460 -2.46 -22.86 7.76
CA GLY A 460 -3.25 -22.10 8.73
C GLY A 460 -4.14 -22.97 9.59
N PHE A 461 -4.89 -23.90 9.01
CA PHE A 461 -5.74 -24.85 9.76
C PHE A 461 -4.92 -25.81 10.63
N THR A 462 -3.77 -26.29 10.15
CA THR A 462 -2.88 -27.13 10.95
C THR A 462 -2.26 -26.36 12.10
N ASN A 463 -1.82 -25.12 11.88
CA ASN A 463 -1.30 -24.23 12.92
C ASN A 463 -2.37 -23.91 13.98
N PHE A 464 -3.61 -23.63 13.55
CA PHE A 464 -4.75 -23.40 14.43
C PHE A 464 -5.00 -24.58 15.35
N ARG A 465 -5.04 -25.81 14.82
CA ARG A 465 -5.23 -27.05 15.61
C ARG A 465 -4.10 -27.24 16.63
N ARG A 466 -2.86 -26.97 16.22
CA ARG A 466 -1.69 -27.07 17.09
C ARG A 466 -1.77 -26.08 18.25
N LEU A 467 -2.14 -24.84 18.00
CA LEU A 467 -2.23 -23.79 19.03
C LEU A 467 -3.42 -24.00 19.99
N LYS A 468 -4.54 -24.59 19.53
CA LYS A 468 -5.68 -24.92 20.40
C LYS A 468 -5.49 -26.19 21.21
N GLY A 469 -4.57 -27.09 20.80
CA GLY A 469 -4.29 -28.34 21.50
C GLY A 469 -3.10 -28.28 22.45
N SER A 470 -2.40 -27.15 22.51
CA SER A 470 -1.32 -26.83 23.45
C SER A 470 -1.84 -25.98 24.60
#